data_eee058cee6f0f4bedf750f78a979547a
#
_entry.id   eee058cee6f0f4bedf750f78a979547a
#
_cell.length_a   1.000
_cell.length_b   1.000
_cell.length_c   1.000
_cell.angle_alpha   90.00
_cell.angle_beta   90.00
_cell.angle_gamma   90.00
#
_symmetry.space_group_name_H-M   'P 1'
#
loop_
_entity.id
_entity.type
_entity.pdbx_description
1 polymer ?
#
loop_
_entity_poly.entity_id
_entity_poly.type
_entity_poly.pdbx_seq_one_letter_code
_entity_poly.pdbx_strand_id
1 'polypeptide(L)'
;MKKIGILTSGGDCGGLNAAIRSIFFRAKNKYNMTVFGIKNGTTGFLQRPLDYVELTRETFSGYLLKQGGTFLGTTNKASTINSVNHNGKSIGQTQMIIEGYRQLNLDGLIIIGGDGSMQILQNLAKKGNLNIVAIPKTIDNDVGATESSIGFDTAVQVATQALDNLHSTAVSHSRSMILEVMGRDAGHIALSSGIAGG
;
A
#
# COMPACT_ATOMS: atom_id res chain seq x y z
N MET A 1 -15.45 21.36 6.35
CA MET A 1 -14.33 20.55 6.88
C MET A 1 -13.79 19.73 5.71
N LYS A 2 -12.47 19.76 5.46
CA LYS A 2 -11.86 19.01 4.35
C LYS A 2 -11.95 17.51 4.59
N LYS A 3 -12.10 16.74 3.50
CA LYS A 3 -12.22 15.29 3.50
C LYS A 3 -11.12 14.67 2.67
N ILE A 4 -10.40 13.70 3.21
CA ILE A 4 -9.39 12.95 2.46
C ILE A 4 -9.72 11.46 2.49
N GLY A 5 -9.40 10.78 1.39
CA GLY A 5 -9.42 9.33 1.29
C GLY A 5 -8.04 8.75 1.49
N ILE A 6 -7.95 7.53 2.02
CA ILE A 6 -6.72 6.73 2.06
C ILE A 6 -7.06 5.35 1.50
N LEU A 7 -6.20 4.83 0.64
CA LEU A 7 -6.26 3.43 0.23
C LEU A 7 -4.87 2.82 0.11
N THR A 8 -4.82 1.50 0.17
CA THR A 8 -3.62 0.70 -0.09
C THR A 8 -3.79 -0.08 -1.39
N SER A 9 -2.75 -0.18 -2.21
CA SER A 9 -2.78 -0.81 -3.52
C SER A 9 -1.54 -1.67 -3.77
N GLY A 10 -1.74 -2.80 -4.46
CA GLY A 10 -0.67 -3.76 -4.72
C GLY A 10 -0.49 -4.76 -3.58
N GLY A 11 0.64 -5.48 -3.53
CA GLY A 11 0.99 -6.38 -2.43
C GLY A 11 1.01 -5.66 -1.08
N ASP A 12 0.75 -6.39 -0.02
CA ASP A 12 0.87 -5.87 1.34
C ASP A 12 2.31 -6.00 1.88
N CYS A 13 2.60 -5.33 2.96
CA CYS A 13 3.87 -5.40 3.67
C CYS A 13 3.75 -4.91 5.12
N GLY A 14 4.81 -5.05 5.88
CA GLY A 14 4.91 -4.41 7.20
C GLY A 14 4.91 -2.89 7.09
N GLY A 15 4.30 -2.20 8.07
CA GLY A 15 4.30 -0.74 8.15
C GLY A 15 3.07 -0.03 7.57
N LEU A 16 2.23 -0.70 6.79
CA LEU A 16 1.04 -0.08 6.18
C LEU A 16 0.06 0.48 7.21
N ASN A 17 -0.27 -0.27 8.24
CA ASN A 17 -1.17 0.19 9.30
C ASN A 17 -0.58 1.38 10.07
N ALA A 18 0.72 1.41 10.30
CA ALA A 18 1.42 2.53 10.93
C ALA A 18 1.37 3.79 10.05
N ALA A 19 1.56 3.64 8.74
CA ALA A 19 1.45 4.74 7.78
C ALA A 19 0.02 5.32 7.76
N ILE A 20 -1.00 4.48 7.65
CA ILE A 20 -2.41 4.91 7.68
C ILE A 20 -2.72 5.65 8.97
N ARG A 21 -2.26 5.11 10.11
CA ARG A 21 -2.42 5.77 11.41
C ARG A 21 -1.75 7.15 11.46
N SER A 22 -0.52 7.25 10.98
CA SER A 22 0.22 8.51 10.97
C SER A 22 -0.48 9.58 10.13
N ILE A 23 -0.98 9.19 8.96
CA ILE A 23 -1.78 10.06 8.09
C ILE A 23 -3.04 10.54 8.81
N PHE A 24 -3.79 9.59 9.41
CA PHE A 24 -5.02 9.92 10.14
C PHE A 24 -4.76 10.91 11.26
N PHE A 25 -3.81 10.65 12.16
CA PHE A 25 -3.56 11.53 13.29
C PHE A 25 -3.04 12.89 12.86
N ARG A 26 -2.22 12.96 11.81
CA ARG A 26 -1.77 14.24 11.24
C ARG A 26 -2.92 15.04 10.65
N ALA A 27 -3.76 14.40 9.84
CA ALA A 27 -4.94 15.03 9.23
C ALA A 27 -5.94 15.51 10.28
N LYS A 28 -6.22 14.67 11.28
CA LYS A 28 -7.20 15.00 12.31
C LYS A 28 -6.69 16.05 13.28
N ASN A 29 -5.48 15.87 13.84
CA ASN A 29 -4.99 16.72 14.93
C ASN A 29 -4.53 18.10 14.44
N LYS A 30 -3.87 18.17 13.27
CA LYS A 30 -3.33 19.44 12.77
C LYS A 30 -4.32 20.20 11.89
N TYR A 31 -5.12 19.49 11.10
CA TYR A 31 -5.94 20.10 10.06
C TYR A 31 -7.44 19.90 10.27
N ASN A 32 -7.85 19.19 11.30
CA ASN A 32 -9.25 18.86 11.60
C ASN A 32 -10.01 18.29 10.38
N MET A 33 -9.36 17.41 9.61
CA MET A 33 -9.96 16.77 8.43
C MET A 33 -10.77 15.54 8.83
N THR A 34 -11.78 15.19 8.01
CA THR A 34 -12.38 13.86 8.01
C THR A 34 -11.56 12.93 7.12
N VAL A 35 -11.30 11.72 7.58
CA VAL A 35 -10.47 10.75 6.87
C VAL A 35 -11.28 9.49 6.60
N PHE A 36 -11.41 9.12 5.33
CA PHE A 36 -12.06 7.89 4.87
C PHE A 36 -11.02 6.86 4.45
N GLY A 37 -11.13 5.65 4.97
CA GLY A 37 -10.39 4.48 4.49
C GLY A 37 -11.19 3.78 3.41
N ILE A 38 -10.68 3.73 2.19
CA ILE A 38 -11.31 3.02 1.08
C ILE A 38 -10.91 1.54 1.15
N LYS A 39 -11.89 0.64 1.18
CA LYS A 39 -11.66 -0.79 1.35
C LYS A 39 -11.17 -1.46 0.07
N ASN A 40 -10.30 -2.46 0.23
CA ASN A 40 -9.82 -3.32 -0.85
C ASN A 40 -9.23 -2.54 -2.05
N GLY A 41 -8.45 -1.50 -1.73
CA GLY A 41 -7.81 -0.66 -2.73
C GLY A 41 -8.83 0.11 -3.57
N THR A 42 -8.60 0.16 -4.88
CA THR A 42 -9.53 0.84 -5.80
C THR A 42 -10.87 0.14 -5.95
N THR A 43 -10.98 -1.13 -5.54
CA THR A 43 -12.23 -1.90 -5.62
C THR A 43 -13.34 -1.24 -4.79
N GLY A 44 -13.01 -0.61 -3.67
CA GLY A 44 -13.99 0.10 -2.84
C GLY A 44 -14.71 1.24 -3.57
N PHE A 45 -14.04 1.88 -4.54
CA PHE A 45 -14.68 2.88 -5.41
C PHE A 45 -15.54 2.28 -6.51
N LEU A 46 -15.33 1.00 -6.85
CA LEU A 46 -16.07 0.32 -7.93
C LEU A 46 -17.38 -0.28 -7.43
N GLN A 47 -17.52 -0.48 -6.14
CA GLN A 47 -18.76 -1.05 -5.54
C GLN A 47 -19.88 -0.02 -5.48
N ARG A 48 -21.11 -0.52 -5.43
CA ARG A 48 -22.32 0.28 -5.21
C ARG A 48 -23.23 -0.45 -4.21
N PRO A 49 -23.36 0.08 -2.97
CA PRO A 49 -22.76 1.31 -2.43
C PRO A 49 -21.24 1.24 -2.36
N LEU A 50 -20.58 2.41 -2.29
CA LEU A 50 -19.13 2.51 -2.13
C LEU A 50 -18.71 1.81 -0.84
N ASP A 51 -17.59 1.05 -0.90
CA ASP A 51 -17.05 0.33 0.27
C ASP A 51 -15.90 1.14 0.91
N TYR A 52 -16.23 1.82 1.98
CA TYR A 52 -15.32 2.66 2.76
C TYR A 52 -15.70 2.70 4.23
N VAL A 53 -14.80 3.20 5.05
CA VAL A 53 -15.01 3.42 6.48
C VAL A 53 -14.51 4.81 6.88
N GLU A 54 -15.26 5.54 7.70
CA GLU A 54 -14.72 6.74 8.33
C GLU A 54 -13.75 6.31 9.43
N LEU A 55 -12.51 6.80 9.36
CA LEU A 55 -11.49 6.49 10.34
C LEU A 55 -11.67 7.36 11.57
N THR A 56 -11.62 6.73 12.73
CA THR A 56 -11.73 7.38 14.05
C THR A 56 -10.52 7.04 14.91
N ARG A 57 -10.41 7.61 16.10
CA ARG A 57 -9.34 7.28 17.04
C ARG A 57 -9.41 5.82 17.49
N GLU A 58 -10.62 5.31 17.65
CA GLU A 58 -10.93 3.93 18.06
C GLU A 58 -10.46 2.92 17.01
N THR A 59 -10.48 3.29 15.72
CA THR A 59 -9.94 2.46 14.63
C THR A 59 -8.49 2.04 14.88
N PHE A 60 -7.71 2.87 15.58
CA PHE A 60 -6.28 2.65 15.82
C PHE A 60 -5.97 2.17 17.23
N SER A 61 -6.97 1.69 17.97
CA SER A 61 -6.78 1.08 19.29
C SER A 61 -6.21 -0.34 19.19
N GLY A 62 -5.57 -0.81 20.27
CA GLY A 62 -5.09 -2.17 20.38
C GLY A 62 -3.87 -2.52 19.54
N TYR A 63 -3.84 -3.73 19.00
CA TYR A 63 -2.67 -4.33 18.35
C TYR A 63 -2.43 -3.91 16.89
N LEU A 64 -3.25 -3.04 16.31
CA LEU A 64 -3.22 -2.71 14.88
C LEU A 64 -1.83 -2.31 14.37
N LEU A 65 -1.04 -1.58 15.18
CA LEU A 65 0.32 -1.17 14.81
C LEU A 65 1.32 -2.32 14.71
N LYS A 66 1.05 -3.43 15.38
CA LYS A 66 1.90 -4.63 15.37
C LYS A 66 1.44 -5.66 14.32
N GLN A 67 0.33 -5.41 13.67
CA GLN A 67 -0.18 -6.27 12.61
C GLN A 67 0.47 -5.90 11.27
N GLY A 68 1.00 -6.91 10.59
CA GLY A 68 1.38 -6.80 9.18
C GLY A 68 0.16 -6.61 8.28
N GLY A 69 0.42 -6.39 6.99
CA GLY A 69 -0.64 -6.16 6.02
C GLY A 69 -1.36 -4.83 6.22
N THR A 70 -2.61 -4.76 5.79
CA THR A 70 -3.44 -3.56 5.85
C THR A 70 -4.87 -3.88 6.27
N PHE A 71 -5.38 -3.19 7.29
CA PHE A 71 -6.76 -3.38 7.74
C PHE A 71 -7.80 -2.83 6.75
N LEU A 72 -7.37 -1.99 5.81
CA LEU A 72 -8.23 -1.52 4.72
C LEU A 72 -8.40 -2.56 3.62
N GLY A 73 -7.55 -3.58 3.59
CA GLY A 73 -7.45 -4.49 2.46
C GLY A 73 -6.76 -3.86 1.26
N THR A 74 -6.32 -4.69 0.33
CA THR A 74 -5.61 -4.25 -0.87
C THR A 74 -6.04 -5.07 -2.08
N THR A 75 -5.67 -4.65 -3.27
CA THR A 75 -5.87 -5.41 -4.50
C THR A 75 -4.66 -5.30 -5.41
N ASN A 76 -4.24 -6.45 -5.96
CA ASN A 76 -3.22 -6.54 -7.01
C ASN A 76 -3.83 -6.42 -8.41
N LYS A 77 -5.14 -6.46 -8.50
CA LYS A 77 -5.83 -6.35 -9.79
C LYS A 77 -5.87 -4.89 -10.22
N ALA A 78 -4.84 -4.46 -10.91
CA ALA A 78 -4.94 -3.36 -11.87
C ALA A 78 -5.84 -3.82 -13.01
N SER A 79 -7.10 -4.12 -12.71
CA SER A 79 -8.00 -4.68 -13.68
C SER A 79 -8.45 -3.60 -14.65
N THR A 80 -7.99 -3.69 -15.86
CA THR A 80 -8.61 -3.14 -17.07
C THR A 80 -9.96 -3.83 -17.32
N ILE A 81 -10.85 -3.86 -16.35
CA ILE A 81 -12.18 -4.44 -16.56
C ILE A 81 -13.11 -3.31 -16.97
N ASN A 82 -13.60 -3.38 -18.19
CA ASN A 82 -14.75 -2.60 -18.61
C ASN A 82 -15.97 -3.11 -17.84
N SER A 83 -16.40 -2.39 -16.83
CA SER A 83 -17.63 -2.71 -16.11
C SER A 83 -18.81 -2.19 -16.93
N VAL A 84 -19.80 -3.04 -17.13
CA VAL A 84 -21.08 -2.64 -17.75
C VAL A 84 -21.97 -2.09 -16.65
N ASN A 85 -22.48 -0.87 -16.80
CA ASN A 85 -23.47 -0.33 -15.87
C ASN A 85 -24.87 -0.86 -16.17
N HIS A 86 -25.84 -0.58 -15.28
CA HIS A 86 -27.25 -0.99 -15.41
C HIS A 86 -27.93 -0.55 -16.73
N ASN A 87 -27.33 0.39 -17.48
CA ASN A 87 -27.86 0.92 -18.75
C ASN A 87 -27.11 0.38 -19.98
N GLY A 88 -26.31 -0.68 -19.84
CA GLY A 88 -25.64 -1.32 -20.97
C GLY A 88 -24.46 -0.53 -21.56
N LYS A 89 -24.07 0.62 -20.98
CA LYS A 89 -22.89 1.36 -21.41
C LYS A 89 -21.68 0.91 -20.61
N SER A 90 -20.59 0.57 -21.29
CA SER A 90 -19.31 0.28 -20.66
C SER A 90 -18.75 1.57 -20.06
N ILE A 91 -18.78 1.69 -18.74
CA ILE A 91 -18.06 2.74 -18.02
C ILE A 91 -16.71 2.16 -17.63
N GLY A 92 -15.63 2.77 -18.10
CA GLY A 92 -14.28 2.36 -17.69
C GLY A 92 -14.09 2.54 -16.17
N GLN A 93 -13.39 1.62 -15.52
CA GLN A 93 -13.13 1.67 -14.07
C GLN A 93 -12.56 3.01 -13.61
N THR A 94 -11.70 3.63 -14.43
CA THR A 94 -11.18 4.99 -14.19
C THR A 94 -12.31 5.97 -13.91
N GLN A 95 -13.36 5.95 -14.71
CA GLN A 95 -14.50 6.85 -14.55
C GLN A 95 -15.28 6.55 -13.25
N MET A 96 -15.48 5.28 -12.92
CA MET A 96 -16.17 4.87 -11.68
C MET A 96 -15.38 5.31 -10.42
N ILE A 97 -14.04 5.25 -10.46
CA ILE A 97 -13.19 5.73 -9.35
C ILE A 97 -13.31 7.25 -9.22
N ILE A 98 -13.29 7.98 -10.34
CA ILE A 98 -13.48 9.46 -10.35
C ILE A 98 -14.84 9.82 -9.78
N GLU A 99 -15.90 9.10 -10.16
CA GLU A 99 -17.24 9.30 -9.62
C GLU A 99 -17.32 9.00 -8.12
N GLY A 100 -16.71 7.90 -7.66
CA GLY A 100 -16.62 7.56 -6.25
C GLY A 100 -15.89 8.62 -5.43
N TYR A 101 -14.77 9.14 -5.93
CA TYR A 101 -14.06 10.26 -5.31
C TYR A 101 -14.94 11.49 -5.15
N ARG A 102 -15.70 11.84 -6.20
CA ARG A 102 -16.62 12.98 -6.19
C ARG A 102 -17.83 12.74 -5.30
N GLN A 103 -18.39 11.53 -5.29
CA GLN A 103 -19.53 11.16 -4.45
C GLN A 103 -19.20 11.27 -2.96
N LEU A 104 -17.97 10.93 -2.55
CA LEU A 104 -17.49 11.12 -1.18
C LEU A 104 -17.10 12.58 -0.88
N ASN A 105 -17.14 13.47 -1.88
CA ASN A 105 -16.69 14.86 -1.78
C ASN A 105 -15.26 14.94 -1.19
N LEU A 106 -14.34 14.14 -1.73
CA LEU A 106 -12.95 14.16 -1.27
C LEU A 106 -12.21 15.39 -1.80
N ASP A 107 -11.47 16.06 -0.95
CA ASP A 107 -10.54 17.14 -1.31
C ASP A 107 -9.17 16.59 -1.75
N GLY A 108 -8.86 15.34 -1.38
CA GLY A 108 -7.64 14.66 -1.75
C GLY A 108 -7.70 13.16 -1.48
N LEU A 109 -6.85 12.40 -2.18
CA LEU A 109 -6.72 10.96 -2.01
C LEU A 109 -5.25 10.61 -1.78
N ILE A 110 -4.96 9.91 -0.70
CA ILE A 110 -3.63 9.39 -0.40
C ILE A 110 -3.62 7.91 -0.74
N ILE A 111 -2.65 7.50 -1.53
CA ILE A 111 -2.54 6.13 -1.99
C ILE A 111 -1.18 5.58 -1.61
N ILE A 112 -1.18 4.46 -0.89
CA ILE A 112 0.03 3.76 -0.47
C ILE A 112 0.18 2.54 -1.38
N GLY A 113 1.18 2.55 -2.26
CA GLY A 113 1.33 1.50 -3.28
C GLY A 113 2.70 1.45 -3.93
N GLY A 114 2.94 0.41 -4.72
CA GLY A 114 4.15 0.20 -5.50
C GLY A 114 4.11 0.91 -6.87
N ASP A 115 5.13 0.67 -7.69
CA ASP A 115 5.33 1.31 -8.99
C ASP A 115 4.11 1.19 -9.93
N GLY A 116 3.57 -0.01 -10.12
CA GLY A 116 2.37 -0.21 -10.94
C GLY A 116 1.15 0.58 -10.47
N SER A 117 1.00 0.77 -9.15
CA SER A 117 -0.04 1.62 -8.58
C SER A 117 0.19 3.09 -8.94
N MET A 118 1.44 3.56 -8.90
CA MET A 118 1.79 4.96 -9.22
C MET A 118 1.42 5.33 -10.66
N GLN A 119 1.66 4.43 -11.62
CA GLN A 119 1.30 4.65 -13.04
C GLN A 119 -0.22 4.80 -13.23
N ILE A 120 -1.01 3.93 -12.59
CA ILE A 120 -2.48 4.00 -12.64
C ILE A 120 -2.97 5.31 -12.03
N LEU A 121 -2.36 5.73 -10.93
CA LEU A 121 -2.73 6.94 -10.21
C LEU A 121 -2.44 8.21 -10.98
N GLN A 122 -1.33 8.26 -11.69
CA GLN A 122 -1.01 9.38 -12.57
C GLN A 122 -2.10 9.58 -13.64
N ASN A 123 -2.59 8.48 -14.22
CA ASN A 123 -3.68 8.51 -15.20
C ASN A 123 -5.00 8.97 -14.57
N LEU A 124 -5.32 8.50 -13.37
CA LEU A 124 -6.51 8.92 -12.62
C LEU A 124 -6.46 10.40 -12.26
N ALA A 125 -5.33 10.88 -11.74
CA ALA A 125 -5.13 12.28 -11.37
C ALA A 125 -5.34 13.19 -12.58
N LYS A 126 -4.71 12.87 -13.73
CA LYS A 126 -4.82 13.65 -14.95
C LYS A 126 -6.25 13.64 -15.53
N LYS A 127 -6.87 12.47 -15.68
CA LYS A 127 -8.20 12.33 -16.30
C LYS A 127 -9.32 12.93 -15.43
N GLY A 128 -9.20 12.79 -14.12
CA GLY A 128 -10.22 13.25 -13.17
C GLY A 128 -10.01 14.65 -12.63
N ASN A 129 -8.85 15.25 -12.89
CA ASN A 129 -8.37 16.46 -12.20
C ASN A 129 -8.47 16.30 -10.67
N LEU A 130 -7.91 15.17 -10.16
CA LEU A 130 -7.98 14.78 -8.76
C LEU A 130 -6.70 15.16 -8.02
N ASN A 131 -6.84 15.61 -6.79
CA ASN A 131 -5.71 15.81 -5.89
C ASN A 131 -5.28 14.46 -5.32
N ILE A 132 -4.16 13.92 -5.79
CA ILE A 132 -3.64 12.62 -5.35
C ILE A 132 -2.22 12.78 -4.83
N VAL A 133 -1.95 12.16 -3.69
CA VAL A 133 -0.61 12.00 -3.12
C VAL A 133 -0.31 10.51 -3.04
N ALA A 134 0.83 10.11 -3.57
CA ALA A 134 1.30 8.73 -3.55
C ALA A 134 2.40 8.55 -2.51
N ILE A 135 2.34 7.43 -1.76
CA ILE A 135 3.37 7.02 -0.81
C ILE A 135 3.96 5.71 -1.30
N PRO A 136 5.28 5.65 -1.55
CA PRO A 136 5.92 4.44 -2.05
C PRO A 136 5.88 3.30 -1.03
N LYS A 137 5.40 2.15 -1.47
CA LYS A 137 5.31 0.93 -0.70
C LYS A 137 5.65 -0.25 -1.60
N THR A 138 6.75 -0.89 -1.31
CA THR A 138 7.20 -2.16 -1.91
C THR A 138 8.31 -2.74 -1.05
N ILE A 139 8.37 -4.06 -0.93
CA ILE A 139 9.51 -4.72 -0.28
C ILE A 139 10.76 -4.72 -1.17
N ASP A 140 10.59 -4.53 -2.47
CA ASP A 140 11.67 -4.63 -3.46
C ASP A 140 12.56 -3.37 -3.51
N ASN A 141 12.08 -2.27 -2.93
CA ASN A 141 12.73 -0.94 -2.94
C ASN A 141 13.11 -0.45 -4.34
N ASP A 142 12.22 -0.69 -5.30
CA ASP A 142 12.42 -0.48 -6.74
C ASP A 142 11.66 0.75 -7.30
N VAL A 143 11.12 1.60 -6.43
CA VAL A 143 10.43 2.83 -6.84
C VAL A 143 11.45 3.93 -7.07
N GLY A 144 11.52 4.43 -8.29
CA GLY A 144 12.45 5.51 -8.67
C GLY A 144 12.26 6.79 -7.86
N ALA A 145 13.34 7.54 -7.63
CA ALA A 145 13.38 8.76 -6.84
C ALA A 145 12.95 8.59 -5.37
N THR A 146 13.04 7.36 -4.85
CA THR A 146 12.73 7.01 -3.46
C THR A 146 13.95 6.33 -2.85
N GLU A 147 14.42 6.80 -1.70
CA GLU A 147 15.55 6.19 -1.00
C GLU A 147 15.15 4.88 -0.31
N SER A 148 14.00 4.90 0.38
CA SER A 148 13.45 3.72 1.05
C SER A 148 11.94 3.69 0.95
N SER A 149 11.40 2.54 0.53
CA SER A 149 9.95 2.28 0.44
C SER A 149 9.43 1.66 1.73
N ILE A 150 8.18 1.96 2.09
CA ILE A 150 7.52 1.27 3.20
C ILE A 150 7.48 -0.24 2.90
N GLY A 151 8.02 -1.03 3.84
CA GLY A 151 8.07 -2.48 3.76
C GLY A 151 9.46 -3.06 3.48
N PHE A 152 10.38 -2.31 2.88
CA PHE A 152 11.72 -2.79 2.54
C PHE A 152 12.52 -3.18 3.78
N ASP A 153 12.67 -2.27 4.75
CA ASP A 153 13.46 -2.53 5.97
C ASP A 153 12.94 -3.74 6.75
N THR A 154 11.61 -3.92 6.83
CA THR A 154 11.01 -5.09 7.47
C THR A 154 11.37 -6.37 6.71
N ALA A 155 11.36 -6.35 5.37
CA ALA A 155 11.73 -7.51 4.56
C ALA A 155 13.21 -7.86 4.74
N VAL A 156 14.09 -6.86 4.75
CA VAL A 156 15.54 -7.06 5.03
C VAL A 156 15.74 -7.64 6.42
N GLN A 157 15.06 -7.13 7.44
CA GLN A 157 15.16 -7.66 8.80
C GLN A 157 14.75 -9.14 8.88
N VAL A 158 13.64 -9.52 8.23
CA VAL A 158 13.16 -10.91 8.20
C VAL A 158 14.18 -11.83 7.50
N ALA A 159 14.74 -11.38 6.37
CA ALA A 159 15.75 -12.13 5.63
C ALA A 159 17.06 -12.28 6.44
N THR A 160 17.52 -11.21 7.09
CA THR A 160 18.71 -11.26 7.97
C THR A 160 18.51 -12.23 9.12
N GLN A 161 17.36 -12.19 9.78
CA GLN A 161 17.03 -13.14 10.87
C GLN A 161 17.02 -14.60 10.36
N ALA A 162 16.57 -14.84 9.14
CA ALA A 162 16.60 -16.17 8.54
C ALA A 162 18.04 -16.62 8.27
N LEU A 163 18.93 -15.73 7.80
CA LEU A 163 20.36 -16.01 7.63
C LEU A 163 21.02 -16.36 8.96
N ASP A 164 20.79 -15.58 10.02
CA ASP A 164 21.30 -15.84 11.36
C ASP A 164 20.91 -17.24 11.85
N ASN A 165 19.66 -17.65 11.63
CA ASN A 165 19.19 -18.96 12.02
C ASN A 165 19.85 -20.12 11.24
N LEU A 166 20.30 -19.89 10.00
CA LEU A 166 20.99 -20.89 9.19
C LEU A 166 22.46 -21.03 9.56
N HIS A 167 23.09 -19.97 10.04
CA HIS A 167 24.53 -19.89 10.25
C HIS A 167 25.06 -20.99 11.19
N SER A 168 24.42 -21.21 12.33
CA SER A 168 24.85 -22.22 13.32
C SER A 168 24.84 -23.64 12.76
N THR A 169 23.82 -23.98 11.96
CA THR A 169 23.73 -25.29 11.31
C THR A 169 24.74 -25.43 10.19
N ALA A 170 24.97 -24.38 9.41
CA ALA A 170 25.98 -24.37 8.36
C ALA A 170 27.37 -24.68 8.91
N VAL A 171 27.76 -24.00 9.99
CA VAL A 171 29.05 -24.23 10.68
C VAL A 171 29.13 -25.61 11.26
N SER A 172 28.11 -26.08 12.01
CA SER A 172 28.11 -27.38 12.68
C SER A 172 28.27 -28.56 11.73
N HIS A 173 27.77 -28.42 10.51
CA HIS A 173 27.79 -29.51 9.51
C HIS A 173 28.74 -29.25 8.33
N SER A 174 29.53 -28.18 8.38
CA SER A 174 30.40 -27.74 7.26
C SER A 174 29.60 -27.64 5.93
N ARG A 175 28.43 -27.05 5.98
CA ARG A 175 27.53 -26.94 4.83
C ARG A 175 27.46 -25.49 4.32
N SER A 176 27.33 -25.34 3.00
CA SER A 176 26.87 -24.10 2.40
C SER A 176 25.36 -24.06 2.39
N MET A 177 24.77 -22.96 2.84
CA MET A 177 23.34 -22.74 2.84
C MET A 177 22.99 -21.66 1.81
N ILE A 178 21.84 -21.80 1.18
CA ILE A 178 21.30 -20.81 0.25
C ILE A 178 19.93 -20.41 0.77
N LEU A 179 19.75 -19.10 0.96
CA LEU A 179 18.47 -18.49 1.29
C LEU A 179 17.94 -17.75 0.06
N GLU A 180 16.83 -18.22 -0.50
CA GLU A 180 16.12 -17.51 -1.53
C GLU A 180 15.21 -16.45 -0.90
N VAL A 181 15.28 -15.22 -1.40
CA VAL A 181 14.45 -14.10 -0.95
C VAL A 181 13.71 -13.47 -2.14
N MET A 182 12.61 -12.78 -1.85
CA MET A 182 11.95 -11.96 -2.85
C MET A 182 12.83 -10.73 -3.19
N GLY A 183 12.44 -9.96 -4.18
CA GLY A 183 13.15 -8.76 -4.62
C GLY A 183 12.94 -8.49 -6.10
N ARG A 184 12.20 -9.38 -6.78
CA ARG A 184 11.88 -9.27 -8.21
C ARG A 184 13.17 -9.08 -9.03
N ASP A 185 13.27 -7.98 -9.80
CA ASP A 185 14.41 -7.68 -10.66
C ASP A 185 15.51 -6.83 -9.97
N ALA A 186 15.24 -6.33 -8.76
CA ALA A 186 16.11 -5.33 -8.11
C ALA A 186 17.22 -5.95 -7.25
N GLY A 187 16.97 -7.08 -6.56
CA GLY A 187 17.97 -7.73 -5.72
C GLY A 187 18.34 -6.98 -4.42
N HIS A 188 17.67 -5.91 -4.07
CA HIS A 188 18.03 -5.06 -2.92
C HIS A 188 17.87 -5.79 -1.58
N ILE A 189 16.84 -6.65 -1.43
CA ILE A 189 16.66 -7.45 -0.21
C ILE A 189 17.84 -8.41 -0.03
N ALA A 190 18.21 -9.14 -1.08
CA ALA A 190 19.32 -10.10 -1.03
C ALA A 190 20.64 -9.41 -0.68
N LEU A 191 20.93 -8.28 -1.34
CA LEU A 191 22.14 -7.51 -1.09
C LEU A 191 22.20 -6.98 0.36
N SER A 192 21.13 -6.31 0.80
CA SER A 192 21.11 -5.68 2.13
C SER A 192 21.11 -6.72 3.26
N SER A 193 20.35 -7.82 3.12
CA SER A 193 20.33 -8.88 4.13
C SER A 193 21.64 -9.68 4.13
N GLY A 194 22.28 -9.89 2.97
CA GLY A 194 23.57 -10.55 2.89
C GLY A 194 24.68 -9.75 3.57
N ILE A 195 24.71 -8.43 3.39
CA ILE A 195 25.67 -7.57 4.09
C ILE A 195 25.40 -7.55 5.61
N ALA A 196 24.13 -7.48 6.03
CA ALA A 196 23.76 -7.42 7.44
C ALA A 196 23.96 -8.76 8.17
N GLY A 197 23.86 -9.89 7.48
CA GLY A 197 24.04 -11.24 8.05
C GLY A 197 25.49 -11.73 8.10
N GLY A 198 26.46 -11.03 7.50
CA GLY A 198 27.90 -11.33 7.53
C GLY A 198 28.33 -12.33 6.47
#